data_bf9c6659d76243daf56e20d131fe3304
#
_entry.id   bf9c6659d76243daf56e20d131fe3304
#
_cell.length_a   1.000
_cell.length_b   1.000
_cell.length_c   1.000
_cell.angle_alpha   90.00
_cell.angle_beta   90.00
_cell.angle_gamma   90.00
#
_symmetry.space_group_name_H-M   'P 1'
#
loop_
_entity.id
_entity.type
_entity.pdbx_description
1 polymer ?
#
loop_
_entity_poly.entity_id
_entity_poly.type
_entity_poly.pdbx_seq_one_letter_code
_entity_poly.pdbx_strand_id
1 'polypeptide(L)'
;MSSSVFSPFQNLARDAGISRNTVTSYFSILTHTLLGSMLPAWKREKKESEQTYQKFYWFDCGVARAAAGLLDDPPDRAWLGHALETYILHECRVRNAVSGQARGFYYYGLPSGGEIDLIIETRRPQPERPARVIAVEI
;
A
#
# COMPACT_ATOMS: atom_id res chain seq x y z
N MET A 1 -3.32 23.90 15.25
CA MET A 1 -2.13 23.57 14.43
C MET A 1 -2.50 22.44 13.51
N SER A 2 -2.69 22.76 12.25
CA SER A 2 -3.19 21.82 11.23
C SER A 2 -2.05 20.89 10.82
N SER A 3 -2.09 19.63 11.24
CA SER A 3 -1.18 18.60 10.72
C SER A 3 -1.55 18.35 9.27
N SER A 4 -0.89 19.04 8.36
CA SER A 4 -1.01 18.77 6.93
C SER A 4 -0.36 17.41 6.67
N VAL A 5 -1.20 16.38 6.59
CA VAL A 5 -0.78 15.04 6.17
C VAL A 5 -0.46 15.13 4.68
N PHE A 6 0.81 15.34 4.38
CA PHE A 6 1.30 15.38 3.00
C PHE A 6 1.23 13.98 2.39
N SER A 7 0.80 13.92 1.12
CA SER A 7 0.85 12.68 0.32
C SER A 7 2.27 12.08 0.36
N PRO A 8 2.45 10.77 0.51
CA PRO A 8 3.76 10.12 0.38
C PRO A 8 4.50 10.56 -0.90
N PHE A 9 3.77 10.75 -2.01
CA PHE A 9 4.33 11.25 -3.27
C PHE A 9 4.77 12.71 -3.22
N GLN A 10 4.13 13.56 -2.39
CA GLN A 10 4.57 14.93 -2.18
C GLN A 10 5.88 15.00 -1.39
N ASN A 11 6.01 14.18 -0.35
CA ASN A 11 7.24 14.09 0.42
C ASN A 11 8.39 13.59 -0.46
N LEU A 12 8.16 12.52 -1.21
CA LEU A 12 9.15 11.96 -2.13
C LEU A 12 9.56 12.96 -3.21
N ALA A 13 8.59 13.69 -3.78
CA ALA A 13 8.86 14.73 -4.78
C ALA A 13 9.75 15.85 -4.22
N ARG A 14 9.45 16.30 -3.01
CA ARG A 14 10.24 17.32 -2.31
C ARG A 14 11.65 16.81 -2.01
N ASP A 15 11.78 15.61 -1.48
CA ASP A 15 13.06 15.04 -1.06
C ASP A 15 13.97 14.71 -2.27
N ALA A 16 13.36 14.31 -3.39
CA ALA A 16 14.07 14.07 -4.65
C ALA A 16 14.28 15.32 -5.52
N GLY A 17 13.70 16.46 -5.16
CA GLY A 17 13.81 17.71 -5.94
C GLY A 17 13.10 17.66 -7.30
N ILE A 18 12.06 16.83 -7.46
CA ILE A 18 11.31 16.67 -8.72
C ILE A 18 9.82 16.98 -8.52
N SER A 19 9.09 17.15 -9.63
CA SER A 19 7.67 17.47 -9.56
C SER A 19 6.84 16.24 -9.08
N ARG A 20 5.70 16.50 -8.41
CA ARG A 20 4.74 15.46 -8.05
C ARG A 20 4.26 14.65 -9.26
N ASN A 21 4.05 15.33 -10.41
CA ASN A 21 3.62 14.66 -11.64
C ASN A 21 4.68 13.67 -12.12
N THR A 22 5.96 14.02 -12.02
CA THR A 22 7.09 13.15 -12.35
C THR A 22 7.09 11.91 -11.46
N VAL A 23 6.93 12.07 -10.15
CA VAL A 23 6.81 10.95 -9.20
C VAL A 23 5.64 10.04 -9.57
N THR A 24 4.45 10.62 -9.80
CA THR A 24 3.26 9.85 -10.19
C THR A 24 3.49 9.07 -11.49
N SER A 25 4.17 9.66 -12.47
CA SER A 25 4.51 8.98 -13.72
C SER A 25 5.45 7.79 -13.49
N TYR A 26 6.46 7.92 -12.63
CA TYR A 26 7.36 6.81 -12.30
C TYR A 26 6.61 5.66 -11.60
N PHE A 27 5.75 5.95 -10.63
CA PHE A 27 4.94 4.91 -9.98
C PHE A 27 3.94 4.26 -10.94
N SER A 28 3.40 5.01 -11.90
CA SER A 28 2.59 4.47 -12.98
C SER A 28 3.40 3.47 -13.83
N ILE A 29 4.62 3.80 -14.21
CA ILE A 29 5.50 2.88 -14.95
C ILE A 29 5.78 1.63 -14.13
N LEU A 30 6.17 1.76 -12.86
CA LEU A 30 6.46 0.63 -11.97
C LEU A 30 5.25 -0.32 -11.82
N THR A 31 4.04 0.22 -11.73
CA THR A 31 2.82 -0.60 -11.64
C THR A 31 2.46 -1.27 -12.96
N HIS A 32 2.59 -0.56 -14.09
CA HIS A 32 2.32 -1.15 -15.41
C HIS A 32 3.35 -2.20 -15.83
N THR A 33 4.58 -2.10 -15.36
CA THR A 33 5.64 -3.09 -15.59
C THR A 33 5.63 -4.22 -14.55
N LEU A 34 4.66 -4.24 -13.65
CA LEU A 34 4.51 -5.24 -12.58
C LEU A 34 5.67 -5.29 -11.57
N LEU A 35 6.50 -4.25 -11.51
CA LEU A 35 7.56 -4.12 -10.52
C LEU A 35 7.06 -3.74 -9.12
N GLY A 36 5.81 -3.35 -9.04
CA GLY A 36 5.14 -3.07 -7.78
C GLY A 36 3.64 -2.89 -7.95
N SER A 37 2.96 -2.64 -6.86
CA SER A 37 1.52 -2.49 -6.84
C SER A 37 1.08 -1.49 -5.79
N MET A 38 -0.05 -0.82 -6.04
CA MET A 38 -0.69 0.07 -5.09
C MET A 38 -1.62 -0.69 -4.16
N LEU A 39 -1.61 -0.35 -2.88
CA LEU A 39 -2.59 -0.76 -1.88
C LEU A 39 -3.43 0.47 -1.50
N PRO A 40 -4.71 0.54 -1.90
CA PRO A 40 -5.58 1.66 -1.55
C PRO A 40 -6.00 1.59 -0.08
N ALA A 41 -6.41 2.71 0.48
CA ALA A 41 -7.03 2.72 1.79
C ALA A 41 -8.47 2.18 1.73
N TRP A 42 -8.87 1.42 2.75
CA TRP A 42 -10.24 0.98 2.92
C TRP A 42 -11.14 2.12 3.39
N LYS A 43 -12.29 2.28 2.76
CA LYS A 43 -13.31 3.27 3.11
C LYS A 43 -14.61 2.57 3.43
N ARG A 44 -15.20 2.89 4.58
CA ARG A 44 -16.50 2.37 4.97
C ARG A 44 -17.63 2.92 4.09
N GLU A 45 -17.52 4.18 3.70
CA GLU A 45 -18.44 4.87 2.79
C GLU A 45 -17.66 5.74 1.82
N LYS A 46 -18.14 5.87 0.59
CA LYS A 46 -17.55 6.77 -0.41
C LYS A 46 -17.91 8.24 -0.07
N LYS A 47 -17.31 8.80 0.97
CA LYS A 47 -17.29 10.27 1.13
C LYS A 47 -16.14 10.81 0.29
N GLU A 48 -16.45 11.64 -0.68
CA GLU A 48 -15.55 12.16 -1.72
C GLU A 48 -14.41 13.07 -1.23
N SER A 49 -14.34 13.45 0.05
CA SER A 49 -13.47 14.54 0.51
C SER A 49 -12.17 14.12 1.23
N GLU A 50 -11.96 12.86 1.54
CA GLU A 50 -10.70 12.42 2.12
C GLU A 50 -9.72 11.99 1.04
N GLN A 51 -8.67 12.79 0.82
CA GLN A 51 -7.52 12.38 0.02
C GLN A 51 -6.88 11.16 0.68
N THR A 52 -7.27 10.00 0.20
CA THR A 52 -6.77 8.74 0.72
C THR A 52 -5.57 8.37 -0.12
N TYR A 53 -4.40 8.39 0.50
CA TYR A 53 -3.16 8.01 -0.16
C TYR A 53 -3.14 6.51 -0.39
N GLN A 54 -2.47 6.07 -1.45
CA GLN A 54 -2.20 4.68 -1.69
C GLN A 54 -0.78 4.36 -1.21
N LYS A 55 -0.60 3.18 -0.62
CA LYS A 55 0.73 2.65 -0.32
C LYS A 55 1.25 1.93 -1.55
N PHE A 56 2.57 2.04 -1.80
CA PHE A 56 3.23 1.29 -2.86
C PHE A 56 4.02 0.13 -2.23
N TYR A 57 3.85 -1.05 -2.80
CA TYR A 57 4.60 -2.24 -2.45
C TYR A 57 5.35 -2.77 -3.66
N TRP A 58 6.63 -3.03 -3.49
CA TRP A 58 7.44 -3.68 -4.51
C TRP A 58 6.93 -5.11 -4.75
N PHE A 59 7.13 -5.61 -5.95
CA PHE A 59 6.91 -7.01 -6.28
C PHE A 59 7.89 -7.92 -5.51
N ASP A 60 9.14 -7.47 -5.35
CA ASP A 60 10.20 -8.20 -4.67
C ASP A 60 11.11 -7.21 -3.92
N CYS A 61 11.33 -7.47 -2.63
CA CYS A 61 12.15 -6.61 -1.78
C CYS A 61 13.64 -6.71 -2.08
N GLY A 62 14.10 -7.83 -2.63
CA GLY A 62 15.49 -7.99 -3.08
C GLY A 62 15.77 -7.10 -4.30
N VAL A 63 14.82 -7.03 -5.24
CA VAL A 63 14.90 -6.11 -6.39
C VAL A 63 14.94 -4.66 -5.92
N ALA A 64 14.12 -4.30 -4.94
CA ALA A 64 14.14 -2.95 -4.36
C ALA A 64 15.50 -2.60 -3.73
N ARG A 65 16.11 -3.54 -2.99
CA ARG A 65 17.45 -3.37 -2.40
C ARG A 65 18.52 -3.25 -3.47
N ALA A 66 18.45 -4.10 -4.51
CA ALA A 66 19.40 -4.05 -5.63
C ALA A 66 19.35 -2.68 -6.32
N ALA A 67 18.14 -2.19 -6.61
CA ALA A 67 17.95 -0.87 -7.22
C ALA A 67 18.44 0.29 -6.34
N ALA A 68 18.39 0.13 -5.02
CA ALA A 68 18.91 1.09 -4.05
C ALA A 68 20.42 0.96 -3.79
N GLY A 69 21.10 -0.02 -4.39
CA GLY A 69 22.53 -0.28 -4.15
C GLY A 69 22.84 -0.80 -2.75
N LEU A 70 21.88 -1.46 -2.08
CA LEU A 70 21.97 -1.87 -0.68
C LEU A 70 22.12 -3.40 -0.51
N LEU A 71 22.55 -4.13 -1.54
CA LEU A 71 22.64 -5.60 -1.47
C LEU A 71 23.66 -6.08 -0.45
N ASP A 72 24.79 -5.38 -0.33
CA ASP A 72 25.88 -5.75 0.57
C ASP A 72 25.66 -5.23 2.00
N ASP A 73 24.68 -4.33 2.21
CA ASP A 73 24.38 -3.79 3.53
C ASP A 73 23.46 -4.73 4.32
N PRO A 74 23.67 -4.93 5.63
CA PRO A 74 22.73 -5.71 6.44
C PRO A 74 21.37 -5.01 6.52
N PRO A 75 20.24 -5.75 6.41
CA PRO A 75 18.92 -5.16 6.55
C PRO A 75 18.67 -4.71 7.98
N ASP A 76 18.17 -3.51 8.15
CA ASP A 76 17.70 -3.02 9.44
C ASP A 76 16.27 -3.53 9.78
N ARG A 77 15.82 -3.27 11.02
CA ARG A 77 14.51 -3.73 11.49
C ARG A 77 13.34 -3.10 10.73
N ALA A 78 13.44 -1.84 10.35
CA ALA A 78 12.38 -1.14 9.64
C ALA A 78 12.22 -1.74 8.24
N TRP A 79 13.32 -2.03 7.56
CA TRP A 79 13.31 -2.69 6.28
C TRP A 79 12.74 -4.11 6.36
N LEU A 80 13.14 -4.88 7.40
CA LEU A 80 12.59 -6.24 7.61
C LEU A 80 11.08 -6.23 7.83
N GLY A 81 10.55 -5.28 8.61
CA GLY A 81 9.11 -5.09 8.80
C GLY A 81 8.41 -4.85 7.47
N HIS A 82 8.88 -3.87 6.68
CA HIS A 82 8.30 -3.60 5.37
C HIS A 82 8.42 -4.77 4.37
N ALA A 83 9.52 -5.53 4.43
CA ALA A 83 9.69 -6.72 3.62
C ALA A 83 8.69 -7.82 3.99
N LEU A 84 8.41 -7.98 5.29
CA LEU A 84 7.40 -8.93 5.78
C LEU A 84 5.98 -8.53 5.34
N GLU A 85 5.61 -7.26 5.48
CA GLU A 85 4.34 -6.74 4.98
C GLU A 85 4.18 -7.00 3.47
N THR A 86 5.23 -6.70 2.69
CA THR A 86 5.27 -6.91 1.25
C THR A 86 5.06 -8.39 0.90
N TYR A 87 5.76 -9.28 1.60
CA TYR A 87 5.65 -10.73 1.40
C TYR A 87 4.23 -11.23 1.70
N ILE A 88 3.67 -10.87 2.86
CA ILE A 88 2.33 -11.29 3.27
C ILE A 88 1.27 -10.79 2.30
N LEU A 89 1.34 -9.52 1.88
CA LEU A 89 0.43 -8.95 0.90
C LEU A 89 0.51 -9.68 -0.45
N HIS A 90 1.73 -9.99 -0.90
CA HIS A 90 1.95 -10.74 -2.14
C HIS A 90 1.32 -12.14 -2.06
N GLU A 91 1.61 -12.90 -1.00
CA GLU A 91 1.04 -14.24 -0.78
C GLU A 91 -0.50 -14.21 -0.74
N CYS A 92 -1.09 -13.24 -0.06
CA CYS A 92 -2.54 -13.07 -0.01
C CYS A 92 -3.13 -12.81 -1.42
N ARG A 93 -2.47 -11.98 -2.23
CA ARG A 93 -2.90 -11.69 -3.60
C ARG A 93 -2.79 -12.91 -4.51
N VAL A 94 -1.68 -13.64 -4.44
CA VAL A 94 -1.49 -14.87 -5.22
C VAL A 94 -2.56 -15.91 -4.87
N ARG A 95 -2.79 -16.15 -3.59
CA ARG A 95 -3.83 -17.09 -3.13
C ARG A 95 -5.23 -16.67 -3.57
N ASN A 96 -5.53 -15.37 -3.51
CA ASN A 96 -6.79 -14.82 -3.99
C ASN A 96 -6.99 -15.07 -5.50
N ALA A 97 -5.95 -14.83 -6.30
CA ALA A 97 -5.98 -15.06 -7.73
C ALA A 97 -6.15 -16.55 -8.07
N VAL A 98 -5.36 -17.43 -7.45
CA VAL A 98 -5.40 -18.88 -7.68
C VAL A 98 -6.74 -19.50 -7.23
N SER A 99 -7.32 -19.02 -6.13
CA SER A 99 -8.62 -19.54 -5.63
C SER A 99 -9.83 -18.99 -6.38
N GLY A 100 -9.64 -18.11 -7.39
CA GLY A 100 -10.74 -17.48 -8.13
C GLY A 100 -11.60 -16.54 -7.28
N GLN A 101 -11.14 -16.15 -6.10
CA GLN A 101 -11.87 -15.24 -5.22
C GLN A 101 -11.61 -13.79 -5.62
N ALA A 102 -12.66 -12.98 -5.64
CA ALA A 102 -12.57 -11.56 -5.98
C ALA A 102 -12.54 -10.69 -4.71
N ARG A 103 -11.60 -10.96 -3.79
CA ARG A 103 -11.43 -10.18 -2.55
C ARG A 103 -10.69 -8.88 -2.85
N GLY A 104 -11.12 -7.79 -2.20
CA GLY A 104 -10.38 -6.54 -2.20
C GLY A 104 -9.30 -6.52 -1.11
N PHE A 105 -8.19 -5.84 -1.39
CA PHE A 105 -7.09 -5.63 -0.45
C PHE A 105 -6.87 -4.14 -0.23
N TYR A 106 -6.79 -3.73 1.02
CA TYR A 106 -6.70 -2.34 1.45
C TYR A 106 -5.84 -2.23 2.70
N TYR A 107 -5.42 -1.03 3.06
CA TYR A 107 -4.98 -0.71 4.42
C TYR A 107 -6.03 0.20 5.10
N TYR A 108 -5.95 0.39 6.41
CA TYR A 108 -6.86 1.28 7.12
C TYR A 108 -6.11 2.19 8.09
N GLY A 109 -6.12 3.50 7.81
CA GLY A 109 -5.60 4.51 8.73
C GLY A 109 -6.62 4.81 9.83
N LEU A 110 -6.19 4.71 11.08
CA LEU A 110 -7.03 5.04 12.23
C LEU A 110 -7.07 6.55 12.48
N PRO A 111 -8.20 7.12 12.88
CA PRO A 111 -8.29 8.55 13.24
C PRO A 111 -7.34 8.97 14.37
N SER A 112 -6.95 8.01 15.22
CA SER A 112 -5.99 8.20 16.31
C SER A 112 -4.52 8.26 15.88
N GLY A 113 -4.24 8.09 14.58
CA GLY A 113 -2.89 8.09 14.03
C GLY A 113 -2.23 6.71 13.95
N GLY A 114 -2.92 5.64 14.34
CA GLY A 114 -2.50 4.25 14.09
C GLY A 114 -2.93 3.78 12.69
N GLU A 115 -2.53 2.57 12.34
CA GLU A 115 -2.85 1.95 11.06
C GLU A 115 -3.08 0.45 11.24
N ILE A 116 -3.95 -0.12 10.41
CA ILE A 116 -4.06 -1.56 10.21
C ILE A 116 -3.43 -1.87 8.86
N ASP A 117 -2.42 -2.72 8.86
CA ASP A 117 -1.55 -2.95 7.69
C ASP A 117 -2.30 -3.55 6.51
N LEU A 118 -3.21 -4.50 6.77
CA LEU A 118 -3.95 -5.15 5.71
C LEU A 118 -5.41 -5.40 6.10
N ILE A 119 -6.31 -4.92 5.26
CA ILE A 119 -7.75 -5.23 5.29
C ILE A 119 -8.07 -6.10 4.08
N ILE A 120 -8.61 -7.28 4.32
CA ILE A 120 -9.10 -8.19 3.27
C ILE A 120 -10.62 -8.11 3.24
N GLU A 121 -11.17 -7.50 2.19
CA GLU A 121 -12.62 -7.43 2.01
C GLU A 121 -13.15 -8.73 1.42
N THR A 122 -13.83 -9.51 2.25
CA THR A 122 -14.39 -10.82 1.86
C THR A 122 -15.81 -10.72 1.32
N ARG A 123 -16.48 -9.61 1.57
CA ARG A 123 -17.78 -9.26 1.02
C ARG A 123 -17.91 -7.75 0.89
N ARG A 124 -18.30 -7.29 -0.31
CA ARG A 124 -18.59 -5.88 -0.57
C ARG A 124 -19.86 -5.42 0.16
N PRO A 125 -19.92 -4.14 0.55
CA PRO A 125 -21.13 -3.59 1.15
C PRO A 125 -22.30 -3.63 0.15
N GLN A 126 -23.50 -3.92 0.65
CA GLN A 126 -24.77 -3.88 -0.07
C GLN A 126 -25.76 -3.05 0.75
N PRO A 127 -26.88 -2.54 0.18
CA PRO A 127 -27.79 -1.65 0.89
C PRO A 127 -28.29 -2.17 2.25
N GLU A 128 -28.47 -3.48 2.40
CA GLU A 128 -28.95 -4.12 3.63
C GLU A 128 -27.90 -5.01 4.32
N ARG A 129 -26.68 -5.06 3.78
CA ARG A 129 -25.62 -5.91 4.31
C ARG A 129 -24.29 -5.17 4.36
N PRO A 130 -23.73 -4.96 5.55
CA PRO A 130 -22.44 -4.29 5.68
C PRO A 130 -21.32 -5.11 5.03
N ALA A 131 -20.22 -4.42 4.69
CA ALA A 131 -18.99 -5.08 4.26
C ALA A 131 -18.53 -6.08 5.30
N ARG A 132 -17.91 -7.18 4.87
CA ARG A 132 -17.22 -8.11 5.75
C ARG A 132 -15.73 -8.07 5.44
N VAL A 133 -14.95 -7.77 6.45
CA VAL A 133 -13.50 -7.64 6.33
C VAL A 133 -12.77 -8.51 7.34
N ILE A 134 -11.55 -8.87 7.03
CA ILE A 134 -10.56 -9.42 7.94
C ILE A 134 -9.48 -8.36 8.10
N ALA A 135 -9.18 -7.97 9.33
CA ALA A 135 -8.09 -7.06 9.64
C ALA A 135 -6.86 -7.90 10.04
N VAL A 136 -5.71 -7.53 9.49
CA VAL A 136 -4.42 -8.20 9.75
C VAL A 136 -3.42 -7.13 10.15
N GLU A 137 -2.76 -7.35 11.28
CA GLU A 137 -1.63 -6.58 11.78
C GLU A 137 -0.38 -7.44 11.60
N ILE A 138 0.72 -6.82 11.12
CA ILE A 138 1.93 -7.52 10.72
C ILE A 138 3.14 -7.06 11.54
#